data_122a90a253f5c826f8b1c867c808e4f7
#
_entry.id   122a90a253f5c826f8b1c867c808e4f7
#
_cell.length_a   1.000
_cell.length_b   1.000
_cell.length_c   1.000
_cell.angle_alpha   90.00
_cell.angle_beta   90.00
_cell.angle_gamma   90.00
#
_symmetry.space_group_name_H-M   'P 1'
#
loop_
_entity.id
_entity.type
_entity.pdbx_description
1 polymer ?
#
loop_
_entity_poly.entity_id
_entity_poly.type
_entity_poly.pdbx_seq_one_letter_code
_entity_poly.pdbx_strand_id
1 'polypeptide(L)'
;MNVALDQSPAGGIACIAVRVLLTNDDGIEAEGLQVLRRALQRVASVQLAVIAPDGNRSAMARSITTRRPLWVQEVDFDDGTVGYATDGTPVDCVRLANLGLIEGFEAELVVAGINHGSNLGDDITYSGTVAAALEAIILGLPGIAVSQQSSKMELDFRAGTGFDFEVAAAFTARLVGELSDVPLPTGTLLNINVPGADPDGVSVAKLGKRIYRDELAMIEEGSGGRRLYRIYGDASFERDETGTDLAAVAAGRIAVTPIHFDLTDVDGLDALERYDLGRLIAPAADEVTEP
;
A
#
# COMPACT_ATOMS: atom_id res chain seq x y z
N MET A 1 49.45 43.38 -21.65
CA MET A 1 49.16 42.01 -22.01
C MET A 1 48.26 41.44 -20.91
N ASN A 2 46.96 41.70 -21.02
CA ASN A 2 45.97 41.26 -20.01
C ASN A 2 45.48 39.86 -20.36
N VAL A 3 45.73 38.92 -19.51
CA VAL A 3 45.16 37.56 -19.61
C VAL A 3 43.82 37.61 -18.91
N ALA A 4 42.71 37.53 -19.66
CA ALA A 4 41.38 37.32 -19.18
C ALA A 4 41.25 35.89 -18.61
N LEU A 5 40.90 35.77 -17.34
CA LEU A 5 40.51 34.51 -16.71
C LEU A 5 39.10 34.17 -17.18
N ASP A 6 39.01 33.13 -17.96
CA ASP A 6 37.77 32.46 -18.38
C ASP A 6 37.12 31.85 -17.12
N GLN A 7 35.98 32.43 -16.66
CA GLN A 7 35.14 31.85 -15.63
C GLN A 7 34.08 30.99 -16.32
N SER A 8 34.42 29.75 -16.59
CA SER A 8 33.43 28.73 -16.92
C SER A 8 32.49 28.56 -15.71
N PRO A 9 31.15 28.53 -15.89
CA PRO A 9 30.23 28.29 -14.78
C PRO A 9 30.41 26.86 -14.29
N ALA A 10 30.52 26.73 -12.96
CA ALA A 10 30.56 25.48 -12.27
C ALA A 10 29.40 24.58 -12.76
N GLY A 11 29.75 23.40 -13.25
CA GLY A 11 28.79 22.38 -13.65
C GLY A 11 27.86 22.05 -12.47
N GLY A 12 26.60 22.45 -12.59
CA GLY A 12 25.55 21.99 -11.70
C GLY A 12 25.50 20.47 -11.81
N ILE A 13 25.65 19.78 -10.70
CA ILE A 13 25.36 18.35 -10.60
C ILE A 13 23.88 18.24 -11.01
N ALA A 14 23.60 17.66 -12.17
CA ALA A 14 22.23 17.35 -12.56
C ALA A 14 21.66 16.42 -11.47
N CYS A 15 20.73 16.92 -10.68
CA CYS A 15 20.01 16.10 -9.71
C CYS A 15 19.29 15.03 -10.52
N ILE A 16 19.72 13.77 -10.39
CA ILE A 16 19.08 12.64 -11.10
C ILE A 16 17.69 12.52 -10.49
N ALA A 17 16.67 12.78 -11.30
CA ALA A 17 15.30 12.69 -10.85
C ALA A 17 14.91 11.21 -10.59
N VAL A 18 14.33 10.94 -9.43
CA VAL A 18 13.76 9.61 -9.09
C VAL A 18 12.48 9.41 -9.86
N ARG A 19 12.37 8.27 -10.57
CA ARG A 19 11.17 7.91 -11.34
C ARG A 19 10.16 7.22 -10.43
N VAL A 20 9.09 7.92 -10.11
CA VAL A 20 8.04 7.49 -9.19
C VAL A 20 6.82 7.03 -9.96
N LEU A 21 6.39 5.79 -9.74
CA LEU A 21 5.07 5.31 -10.12
C LEU A 21 4.10 5.61 -8.98
N LEU A 22 3.04 6.35 -9.27
CA LEU A 22 1.92 6.59 -8.36
C LEU A 22 0.72 5.72 -8.75
N THR A 23 0.14 5.04 -7.77
CA THR A 23 -1.08 4.24 -7.91
C THR A 23 -1.95 4.33 -6.66
N ASN A 24 -3.13 3.70 -6.65
CA ASN A 24 -4.01 3.56 -5.49
C ASN A 24 -4.99 2.40 -5.70
N ASP A 25 -5.95 2.20 -4.78
CA ASP A 25 -7.08 1.29 -4.93
C ASP A 25 -8.46 1.99 -4.93
N ASP A 26 -8.50 3.31 -4.71
CA ASP A 26 -9.74 4.10 -4.78
C ASP A 26 -10.10 4.54 -6.20
N GLY A 27 -9.14 4.49 -7.13
CA GLY A 27 -9.30 4.85 -8.53
C GLY A 27 -8.54 6.12 -8.94
N ILE A 28 -8.33 6.29 -10.26
CA ILE A 28 -7.50 7.36 -10.81
C ILE A 28 -8.05 8.77 -10.51
N GLU A 29 -9.38 8.91 -10.39
CA GLU A 29 -10.02 10.19 -10.09
C GLU A 29 -10.15 10.46 -8.58
N ALA A 30 -9.76 9.50 -7.72
CA ALA A 30 -9.89 9.65 -6.27
C ALA A 30 -9.10 10.85 -5.75
N GLU A 31 -9.72 11.62 -4.85
CA GLU A 31 -9.17 12.86 -4.31
C GLU A 31 -7.79 12.64 -3.68
N GLY A 32 -7.62 11.57 -2.88
CA GLY A 32 -6.34 11.24 -2.24
C GLY A 32 -5.21 11.05 -3.23
N LEU A 33 -5.44 10.36 -4.36
CA LEU A 33 -4.46 10.19 -5.42
C LEU A 33 -4.12 11.54 -6.07
N GLN A 34 -5.14 12.37 -6.36
CA GLN A 34 -4.94 13.64 -7.04
C GLN A 34 -4.19 14.66 -6.16
N VAL A 35 -4.45 14.68 -4.85
CA VAL A 35 -3.70 15.55 -3.91
C VAL A 35 -2.24 15.11 -3.84
N LEU A 36 -1.98 13.80 -3.71
CA LEU A 36 -0.63 13.26 -3.68
C LEU A 36 0.12 13.48 -5.00
N ARG A 37 -0.55 13.29 -6.15
CA ARG A 37 0.00 13.58 -7.48
C ARG A 37 0.53 15.00 -7.55
N ARG A 38 -0.30 15.99 -7.20
CA ARG A 38 0.09 17.40 -7.20
C ARG A 38 1.23 17.71 -6.23
N ALA A 39 1.29 17.05 -5.08
CA ALA A 39 2.37 17.22 -4.12
C ALA A 39 3.70 16.66 -4.65
N LEU A 40 3.69 15.46 -5.23
CA LEU A 40 4.89 14.81 -5.80
C LEU A 40 5.43 15.58 -7.01
N GLN A 41 4.57 16.14 -7.87
CA GLN A 41 4.98 16.95 -9.01
C GLN A 41 5.75 18.23 -8.63
N ARG A 42 5.57 18.73 -7.39
CA ARG A 42 6.30 19.89 -6.89
C ARG A 42 7.71 19.55 -6.39
N VAL A 43 8.04 18.27 -6.26
CA VAL A 43 9.37 17.81 -5.84
C VAL A 43 10.29 17.81 -7.07
N ALA A 44 11.26 18.71 -7.11
CA ALA A 44 12.11 18.92 -8.29
C ALA A 44 12.92 17.66 -8.70
N SER A 45 13.18 16.76 -7.76
CA SER A 45 13.89 15.50 -7.98
C SER A 45 12.96 14.32 -8.31
N VAL A 46 11.72 14.56 -8.76
CA VAL A 46 10.75 13.51 -9.08
C VAL A 46 10.31 13.61 -10.54
N GLN A 47 10.39 12.48 -11.25
CA GLN A 47 9.69 12.24 -12.50
C GLN A 47 8.51 11.32 -12.20
N LEU A 48 7.28 11.80 -12.36
CA LEU A 48 6.08 11.10 -11.95
C LEU A 48 5.36 10.46 -13.12
N ALA A 49 4.97 9.18 -12.97
CA ALA A 49 3.99 8.50 -13.78
C ALA A 49 2.81 8.03 -12.93
N VAL A 50 1.60 8.04 -13.50
CA VAL A 50 0.38 7.61 -12.81
C VAL A 50 -0.27 6.48 -13.59
N ILE A 51 -0.43 5.32 -12.93
CA ILE A 51 -1.25 4.22 -13.41
C ILE A 51 -2.13 3.78 -12.24
N ALA A 52 -3.45 3.85 -12.38
CA ALA A 52 -4.37 3.52 -11.31
C ALA A 52 -5.61 2.79 -11.85
N PRO A 53 -6.37 2.09 -11.00
CA PRO A 53 -7.66 1.53 -11.42
C PRO A 53 -8.63 2.61 -11.93
N ASP A 54 -9.52 2.23 -12.83
CA ASP A 54 -10.59 3.08 -13.38
C ASP A 54 -11.70 3.39 -12.37
N GLY A 55 -11.69 2.74 -11.22
CA GLY A 55 -12.62 2.95 -10.12
C GLY A 55 -12.18 2.20 -8.87
N ASN A 56 -13.00 2.29 -7.83
CA ASN A 56 -12.68 1.72 -6.52
C ASN A 56 -12.48 0.19 -6.56
N ARG A 57 -11.38 -0.26 -5.93
CA ARG A 57 -10.97 -1.67 -5.77
C ARG A 57 -10.68 -2.00 -4.31
N SER A 58 -11.30 -1.29 -3.36
CA SER A 58 -11.11 -1.51 -1.92
C SER A 58 -11.40 -2.95 -1.51
N ALA A 59 -10.67 -3.43 -0.53
CA ALA A 59 -10.79 -4.78 0.05
C ALA A 59 -10.56 -5.94 -0.96
N MET A 60 -9.92 -5.69 -2.10
CA MET A 60 -9.55 -6.75 -3.04
C MET A 60 -8.23 -7.45 -2.66
N ALA A 61 -7.63 -7.07 -1.57
CA ALA A 61 -6.35 -7.60 -1.11
C ALA A 61 -5.27 -7.55 -2.21
N ARG A 62 -4.40 -8.53 -2.25
CA ARG A 62 -3.35 -8.66 -3.27
C ARG A 62 -3.80 -9.50 -4.47
N SER A 63 -4.96 -9.17 -5.04
CA SER A 63 -5.45 -9.83 -6.23
C SER A 63 -4.73 -9.37 -7.50
N ILE A 64 -4.63 -10.29 -8.48
CA ILE A 64 -4.05 -10.05 -9.81
C ILE A 64 -5.00 -10.54 -10.89
N THR A 65 -4.97 -9.91 -12.06
CA THR A 65 -5.80 -10.29 -13.20
C THR A 65 -5.02 -11.24 -14.12
N THR A 66 -5.38 -12.53 -14.08
CA THR A 66 -4.66 -13.58 -14.86
C THR A 66 -5.49 -14.23 -15.98
N ARG A 67 -6.82 -14.09 -15.97
CA ARG A 67 -7.73 -14.84 -16.84
C ARG A 67 -8.33 -14.05 -17.99
N ARG A 68 -7.99 -12.75 -18.10
CA ARG A 68 -8.45 -11.86 -19.16
C ARG A 68 -7.40 -10.79 -19.44
N PRO A 69 -7.37 -10.19 -20.63
CA PRO A 69 -6.65 -8.96 -20.89
C PRO A 69 -7.16 -7.81 -20.03
N LEU A 70 -6.33 -6.79 -19.86
CA LEU A 70 -6.65 -5.55 -19.18
C LEU A 70 -6.93 -4.44 -20.20
N TRP A 71 -7.96 -3.66 -19.96
CA TRP A 71 -8.16 -2.38 -20.63
C TRP A 71 -7.29 -1.33 -19.98
N VAL A 72 -6.68 -0.49 -20.79
CA VAL A 72 -5.94 0.71 -20.35
C VAL A 72 -6.41 1.89 -21.19
N GLN A 73 -6.68 3.00 -20.50
CA GLN A 73 -7.12 4.26 -21.11
C GLN A 73 -6.24 5.40 -20.62
N GLU A 74 -5.82 6.29 -21.52
CA GLU A 74 -5.22 7.57 -21.14
C GLU A 74 -6.25 8.49 -20.49
N VAL A 75 -5.82 9.20 -19.45
CA VAL A 75 -6.62 10.17 -18.71
C VAL A 75 -5.85 11.48 -18.66
N ASP A 76 -6.43 12.53 -19.25
CA ASP A 76 -5.88 13.87 -19.18
C ASP A 76 -6.21 14.51 -17.83
N PHE A 77 -5.20 14.98 -17.11
CA PHE A 77 -5.38 15.74 -15.89
C PHE A 77 -5.50 17.24 -16.18
N ASP A 78 -6.09 17.98 -15.24
CA ASP A 78 -6.35 19.43 -15.33
C ASP A 78 -5.08 20.30 -15.48
N ASP A 79 -3.90 19.76 -15.16
CA ASP A 79 -2.60 20.41 -15.33
C ASP A 79 -1.89 20.07 -16.68
N GLY A 80 -2.56 19.34 -17.55
CA GLY A 80 -2.04 18.95 -18.87
C GLY A 80 -1.10 17.75 -18.84
N THR A 81 -0.92 17.08 -17.67
CA THR A 81 -0.23 15.80 -17.61
C THR A 81 -1.19 14.64 -17.89
N VAL A 82 -0.65 13.47 -18.24
CA VAL A 82 -1.42 12.28 -18.60
C VAL A 82 -1.15 11.17 -17.59
N GLY A 83 -2.21 10.47 -17.22
CA GLY A 83 -2.14 9.20 -16.48
C GLY A 83 -2.83 8.08 -17.24
N TYR A 84 -2.80 6.88 -16.66
CA TYR A 84 -3.39 5.68 -17.27
C TYR A 84 -4.36 5.03 -16.30
N ALA A 85 -5.62 4.89 -16.72
CA ALA A 85 -6.63 4.14 -15.98
C ALA A 85 -6.73 2.71 -16.51
N THR A 86 -6.94 1.74 -15.63
CA THR A 86 -7.12 0.32 -16.01
C THR A 86 -8.27 -0.31 -15.23
N ASP A 87 -8.94 -1.29 -15.85
CA ASP A 87 -9.92 -2.15 -15.17
C ASP A 87 -9.28 -3.26 -14.31
N GLY A 88 -7.95 -3.19 -14.15
CA GLY A 88 -7.16 -4.06 -13.28
C GLY A 88 -7.19 -3.66 -11.81
N THR A 89 -6.34 -4.33 -11.04
CA THR A 89 -6.10 -4.09 -9.61
C THR A 89 -4.91 -3.15 -9.42
N PRO A 90 -4.68 -2.61 -8.20
CA PRO A 90 -3.46 -1.85 -7.90
C PRO A 90 -2.17 -2.62 -8.18
N VAL A 91 -2.16 -3.93 -7.94
CA VAL A 91 -1.03 -4.82 -8.28
C VAL A 91 -0.80 -4.88 -9.79
N ASP A 92 -1.88 -4.97 -10.57
CA ASP A 92 -1.79 -4.94 -12.04
C ASP A 92 -1.22 -3.61 -12.55
N CYS A 93 -1.56 -2.48 -11.89
CA CYS A 93 -1.00 -1.16 -12.23
C CYS A 93 0.53 -1.13 -12.08
N VAL A 94 1.06 -1.68 -10.98
CA VAL A 94 2.52 -1.78 -10.75
C VAL A 94 3.17 -2.67 -11.81
N ARG A 95 2.55 -3.80 -12.14
CA ARG A 95 3.04 -4.71 -13.19
C ARG A 95 3.01 -4.08 -14.58
N LEU A 96 1.95 -3.34 -14.93
CA LEU A 96 1.86 -2.63 -16.21
C LEU A 96 3.03 -1.64 -16.38
N ALA A 97 3.35 -0.88 -15.33
CA ALA A 97 4.50 0.03 -15.35
C ALA A 97 5.82 -0.74 -15.54
N ASN A 98 6.04 -1.80 -14.75
CA ASN A 98 7.26 -2.60 -14.80
C ASN A 98 7.46 -3.33 -16.14
N LEU A 99 6.35 -3.66 -16.82
CA LEU A 99 6.36 -4.28 -18.14
C LEU A 99 6.45 -3.30 -19.31
N GLY A 100 6.60 -1.99 -19.03
CA GLY A 100 6.87 -0.98 -20.05
C GLY A 100 5.62 -0.39 -20.70
N LEU A 101 4.49 -0.32 -20.01
CA LEU A 101 3.29 0.37 -20.54
C LEU A 101 3.61 1.81 -20.96
N ILE A 102 4.47 2.48 -20.21
CA ILE A 102 4.91 3.85 -20.50
C ILE A 102 6.31 3.78 -21.12
N GLU A 103 6.41 4.11 -22.41
CA GLU A 103 7.67 4.07 -23.15
C GLU A 103 8.72 4.99 -22.51
N GLY A 104 9.91 4.46 -22.27
CA GLY A 104 11.04 5.21 -21.69
C GLY A 104 10.90 5.51 -20.18
N PHE A 105 9.89 5.00 -19.50
CA PHE A 105 9.72 5.13 -18.06
C PHE A 105 9.95 3.80 -17.35
N GLU A 106 10.96 3.76 -16.50
CA GLU A 106 11.24 2.64 -15.61
C GLU A 106 11.14 3.15 -14.17
N ALA A 107 10.15 2.67 -13.43
CA ALA A 107 9.96 3.08 -12.04
C ALA A 107 11.17 2.71 -11.17
N GLU A 108 11.55 3.62 -10.27
CA GLU A 108 12.57 3.41 -9.23
C GLU A 108 11.96 3.40 -7.82
N LEU A 109 10.72 3.87 -7.71
CA LEU A 109 9.92 3.89 -6.49
C LEU A 109 8.45 3.73 -6.87
N VAL A 110 7.72 2.94 -6.09
CA VAL A 110 6.26 2.90 -6.15
C VAL A 110 5.68 3.60 -4.93
N VAL A 111 4.79 4.55 -5.16
CA VAL A 111 3.99 5.19 -4.12
C VAL A 111 2.52 4.82 -4.37
N ALA A 112 1.88 4.21 -3.38
CA ALA A 112 0.48 3.83 -3.43
C ALA A 112 -0.34 4.65 -2.42
N GLY A 113 -1.41 5.31 -2.89
CA GLY A 113 -2.30 6.12 -2.05
C GLY A 113 -2.69 7.44 -2.70
N ILE A 114 -3.28 8.37 -1.91
CA ILE A 114 -3.57 8.24 -0.46
C ILE A 114 -4.90 7.52 -0.31
N ASN A 115 -4.88 6.43 0.43
CA ASN A 115 -6.08 5.63 0.69
C ASN A 115 -7.09 6.38 1.57
N HIS A 116 -8.35 6.24 1.23
CA HIS A 116 -9.49 6.72 2.03
C HIS A 116 -9.76 5.78 3.20
N GLY A 117 -9.11 6.01 4.33
CA GLY A 117 -9.14 5.18 5.52
C GLY A 117 -7.79 4.58 5.86
N SER A 118 -7.58 4.26 7.14
CA SER A 118 -6.32 3.73 7.64
C SER A 118 -6.12 2.26 7.26
N ASN A 119 -4.87 1.88 6.99
CA ASN A 119 -4.43 0.49 6.81
C ASN A 119 -3.50 0.12 7.96
N LEU A 120 -4.06 -0.36 9.08
CA LEU A 120 -3.39 -0.60 10.35
C LEU A 120 -3.43 -2.07 10.76
N GLY A 121 -2.40 -2.52 11.46
CA GLY A 121 -2.33 -3.87 12.00
C GLY A 121 -2.57 -4.95 10.95
N ASP A 122 -3.37 -5.96 11.29
CA ASP A 122 -3.67 -7.09 10.41
C ASP A 122 -4.47 -6.69 9.14
N ASP A 123 -5.13 -5.52 9.13
CA ASP A 123 -5.91 -5.04 7.99
C ASP A 123 -5.08 -4.79 6.72
N ILE A 124 -3.77 -4.59 6.86
CA ILE A 124 -2.87 -4.47 5.71
C ILE A 124 -3.00 -5.64 4.74
N THR A 125 -3.42 -6.82 5.23
CA THR A 125 -3.59 -8.03 4.40
C THR A 125 -4.77 -7.93 3.44
N TYR A 126 -5.72 -7.03 3.68
CA TYR A 126 -6.88 -6.75 2.81
C TYR A 126 -6.70 -5.52 1.94
N SER A 127 -5.67 -4.71 2.19
CA SER A 127 -5.44 -3.43 1.53
C SER A 127 -4.88 -3.57 0.12
N GLY A 128 -5.55 -2.97 -0.85
CA GLY A 128 -5.04 -2.82 -2.22
C GLY A 128 -3.86 -1.83 -2.29
N THR A 129 -3.91 -0.76 -1.50
CA THR A 129 -2.83 0.24 -1.37
C THR A 129 -1.54 -0.41 -0.87
N VAL A 130 -1.59 -1.17 0.23
CA VAL A 130 -0.41 -1.90 0.75
C VAL A 130 0.02 -2.98 -0.22
N ALA A 131 -0.92 -3.65 -0.89
CA ALA A 131 -0.62 -4.67 -1.88
C ALA A 131 0.18 -4.16 -3.08
N ALA A 132 -0.08 -2.94 -3.56
CA ALA A 132 0.71 -2.31 -4.62
C ALA A 132 2.16 -2.04 -4.17
N ALA A 133 2.36 -1.54 -2.95
CA ALA A 133 3.69 -1.34 -2.38
C ALA A 133 4.43 -2.67 -2.10
N LEU A 134 3.69 -3.73 -1.71
CA LEU A 134 4.23 -5.09 -1.61
C LEU A 134 4.68 -5.64 -2.97
N GLU A 135 3.92 -5.37 -4.03
CA GLU A 135 4.31 -5.79 -5.37
C GLU A 135 5.61 -5.10 -5.83
N ALA A 136 5.78 -3.82 -5.47
CA ALA A 136 7.02 -3.11 -5.75
C ALA A 136 8.24 -3.84 -5.18
N ILE A 137 8.22 -4.21 -3.89
CA ILE A 137 9.38 -4.88 -3.26
C ILE A 137 9.64 -6.28 -3.83
N ILE A 138 8.61 -6.98 -4.32
CA ILE A 138 8.76 -8.25 -5.02
C ILE A 138 9.46 -8.06 -6.37
N LEU A 139 9.21 -6.94 -7.04
CA LEU A 139 9.89 -6.55 -8.28
C LEU A 139 11.28 -5.93 -8.03
N GLY A 140 11.73 -5.84 -6.77
CA GLY A 140 13.02 -5.29 -6.39
C GLY A 140 13.05 -3.76 -6.27
N LEU A 141 11.87 -3.10 -6.25
CA LEU A 141 11.73 -1.66 -6.10
C LEU A 141 11.33 -1.30 -4.66
N PRO A 142 11.76 -0.17 -4.11
CA PRO A 142 11.20 0.34 -2.87
C PRO A 142 9.72 0.71 -3.05
N GLY A 143 8.93 0.56 -1.97
CA GLY A 143 7.51 0.84 -1.95
C GLY A 143 7.10 1.73 -0.78
N ILE A 144 6.14 2.62 -1.01
CA ILE A 144 5.50 3.43 0.03
C ILE A 144 3.99 3.29 -0.13
N ALA A 145 3.31 2.86 0.94
CA ALA A 145 1.85 2.87 1.05
C ALA A 145 1.43 3.99 1.98
N VAL A 146 0.46 4.82 1.56
CA VAL A 146 0.01 5.99 2.33
C VAL A 146 -1.49 5.93 2.52
N SER A 147 -1.93 6.11 3.75
CA SER A 147 -3.33 6.07 4.15
C SER A 147 -3.68 7.25 5.07
N GLN A 148 -4.87 7.79 4.89
CA GLN A 148 -5.40 8.90 5.67
C GLN A 148 -6.59 8.43 6.51
N GLN A 149 -6.54 8.63 7.82
CA GLN A 149 -7.69 8.42 8.69
C GLN A 149 -8.75 9.50 8.44
N SER A 150 -10.02 9.15 8.57
CA SER A 150 -11.11 10.13 8.48
C SER A 150 -11.04 11.19 9.58
N SER A 151 -11.62 12.37 9.33
CA SER A 151 -11.71 13.45 10.33
C SER A 151 -12.49 13.07 11.59
N LYS A 152 -13.27 11.98 11.55
CA LYS A 152 -13.95 11.40 12.72
C LYS A 152 -13.07 10.45 13.52
N MET A 153 -11.81 10.28 13.12
CA MET A 153 -10.81 9.41 13.76
C MET A 153 -11.25 7.93 13.82
N GLU A 154 -11.98 7.48 12.81
CA GLU A 154 -12.37 6.10 12.67
C GLU A 154 -11.14 5.26 12.31
N LEU A 155 -10.96 4.14 13.01
CA LEU A 155 -9.88 3.18 12.73
C LEU A 155 -10.33 2.07 11.79
N ASP A 156 -11.64 1.96 11.55
CA ASP A 156 -12.21 0.99 10.61
C ASP A 156 -12.03 1.48 9.17
N PHE A 157 -11.33 0.72 8.34
CA PHE A 157 -11.11 1.04 6.93
C PHE A 157 -12.41 1.10 6.10
N ARG A 158 -13.51 0.51 6.61
CA ARG A 158 -14.83 0.49 5.95
C ARG A 158 -15.66 1.73 6.26
N ALA A 159 -15.28 2.47 7.30
CA ALA A 159 -15.96 3.66 7.76
C ALA A 159 -15.10 4.89 7.43
N GLY A 160 -15.77 5.98 7.21
CA GLY A 160 -15.09 7.26 7.11
C GLY A 160 -15.74 8.17 6.09
N THR A 161 -15.97 9.39 6.54
CA THR A 161 -16.39 10.51 5.71
C THR A 161 -15.62 11.75 6.14
N GLY A 162 -15.23 12.57 5.17
CA GLY A 162 -14.45 13.77 5.43
C GLY A 162 -12.97 13.41 5.63
N PHE A 163 -12.22 13.48 4.56
CA PHE A 163 -10.79 13.28 4.58
C PHE A 163 -10.11 14.60 4.23
N ASP A 164 -8.98 14.88 4.89
CA ASP A 164 -8.04 15.93 4.50
C ASP A 164 -6.71 15.25 4.17
N PHE A 165 -6.34 15.30 2.90
CA PHE A 165 -5.16 14.61 2.39
C PHE A 165 -3.90 15.49 2.35
N GLU A 166 -4.00 16.78 2.66
CA GLU A 166 -2.89 17.73 2.48
C GLU A 166 -1.68 17.39 3.35
N VAL A 167 -1.91 17.02 4.61
CA VAL A 167 -0.82 16.64 5.52
C VAL A 167 -0.13 15.36 5.07
N ALA A 168 -0.92 14.34 4.67
CA ALA A 168 -0.39 13.07 4.17
C ALA A 168 0.41 13.25 2.88
N ALA A 169 -0.09 14.07 1.96
CA ALA A 169 0.58 14.37 0.70
C ALA A 169 1.88 15.16 0.93
N ALA A 170 1.86 16.17 1.78
CA ALA A 170 3.04 16.97 2.09
C ALA A 170 4.12 16.15 2.80
N PHE A 171 3.75 15.30 3.76
CA PHE A 171 4.66 14.38 4.44
C PHE A 171 5.31 13.41 3.45
N THR A 172 4.49 12.77 2.60
CA THR A 172 4.97 11.81 1.62
C THR A 172 5.88 12.45 0.58
N ALA A 173 5.53 13.63 0.07
CA ALA A 173 6.35 14.35 -0.91
C ALA A 173 7.73 14.73 -0.34
N ARG A 174 7.81 15.18 0.93
CA ARG A 174 9.09 15.43 1.60
C ARG A 174 9.90 14.16 1.78
N LEU A 175 9.26 13.07 2.25
CA LEU A 175 9.90 11.78 2.41
C LEU A 175 10.49 11.26 1.09
N VAL A 176 9.76 11.38 -0.02
CA VAL A 176 10.24 11.01 -1.36
C VAL A 176 11.41 11.89 -1.79
N GLY A 177 11.36 13.19 -1.50
CA GLY A 177 12.46 14.11 -1.80
C GLY A 177 13.76 13.84 -1.04
N GLU A 178 13.67 13.18 0.12
CA GLU A 178 14.79 12.81 0.99
C GLU A 178 15.05 11.30 1.02
N LEU A 179 14.47 10.54 0.08
CA LEU A 179 14.48 9.06 0.13
C LEU A 179 15.88 8.47 0.15
N SER A 180 16.85 9.10 -0.51
CA SER A 180 18.25 8.67 -0.50
C SER A 180 18.88 8.66 0.90
N ASP A 181 18.37 9.49 1.81
CA ASP A 181 18.88 9.64 3.18
C ASP A 181 18.10 8.78 4.18
N VAL A 182 16.97 8.21 3.74
CA VAL A 182 16.16 7.31 4.57
C VAL A 182 16.81 5.93 4.63
N PRO A 183 17.14 5.42 5.83
CA PRO A 183 17.78 4.11 5.98
C PRO A 183 16.78 2.96 5.77
N LEU A 184 16.28 2.81 4.55
CA LEU A 184 15.32 1.77 4.19
C LEU A 184 16.06 0.50 3.74
N PRO A 185 15.92 -0.64 4.46
CA PRO A 185 16.50 -1.90 4.03
C PRO A 185 15.91 -2.37 2.69
N THR A 186 16.75 -3.05 1.88
CA THR A 186 16.29 -3.64 0.62
C THR A 186 15.13 -4.62 0.87
N GLY A 187 14.11 -4.61 0.02
CA GLY A 187 12.94 -5.48 0.17
C GLY A 187 11.97 -5.04 1.28
N THR A 188 12.08 -3.78 1.72
CA THR A 188 11.18 -3.19 2.72
C THR A 188 10.34 -2.10 2.08
N LEU A 189 9.05 -2.07 2.38
CA LEU A 189 8.16 -0.94 2.10
C LEU A 189 7.90 -0.15 3.38
N LEU A 190 7.48 1.10 3.24
CA LEU A 190 6.95 1.91 4.32
C LEU A 190 5.42 1.96 4.23
N ASN A 191 4.73 1.53 5.29
CA ASN A 191 3.29 1.74 5.46
C ASN A 191 3.08 2.96 6.36
N ILE A 192 2.49 4.02 5.80
CA ILE A 192 2.31 5.32 6.45
C ILE A 192 0.82 5.52 6.69
N ASN A 193 0.46 5.78 7.95
CA ASN A 193 -0.91 6.12 8.32
C ASN A 193 -0.93 7.48 9.01
N VAL A 194 -1.71 8.41 8.45
CA VAL A 194 -1.83 9.79 8.95
C VAL A 194 -3.14 9.93 9.72
N PRO A 195 -3.12 10.46 10.96
CA PRO A 195 -4.34 10.63 11.76
C PRO A 195 -5.30 11.65 11.15
N GLY A 196 -6.58 11.55 11.52
CA GLY A 196 -7.64 12.40 11.00
C GLY A 196 -7.65 13.85 11.54
N ALA A 197 -6.78 14.17 12.49
CA ALA A 197 -6.51 15.51 13.00
C ALA A 197 -5.06 15.89 12.69
N ASP A 198 -4.70 17.15 12.93
CA ASP A 198 -3.31 17.61 12.79
C ASP A 198 -2.38 16.74 13.63
N PRO A 199 -1.34 16.13 13.03
CA PRO A 199 -0.50 15.18 13.73
C PRO A 199 0.44 15.86 14.74
N ASP A 200 0.52 15.30 15.96
CA ASP A 200 1.51 15.66 16.98
C ASP A 200 2.79 14.82 16.84
N GLY A 201 3.40 14.87 15.66
CA GLY A 201 4.67 14.21 15.35
C GLY A 201 4.53 12.85 14.66
N VAL A 202 5.66 12.12 14.59
CA VAL A 202 5.80 10.84 13.87
C VAL A 202 6.24 9.75 14.83
N SER A 203 5.75 8.52 14.64
CA SER A 203 6.18 7.32 15.36
C SER A 203 6.56 6.22 14.37
N VAL A 204 7.76 5.66 14.53
CA VAL A 204 8.10 4.39 13.92
C VAL A 204 7.47 3.30 14.78
N ALA A 205 6.64 2.46 14.18
CA ALA A 205 5.79 1.52 14.90
C ALA A 205 5.81 0.13 14.25
N LYS A 206 5.54 -0.91 15.03
CA LYS A 206 5.22 -2.25 14.51
C LYS A 206 3.72 -2.35 14.18
N LEU A 207 3.34 -3.34 13.40
CA LEU A 207 1.93 -3.66 13.19
C LEU A 207 1.26 -4.07 14.52
N GLY A 208 0.11 -3.49 14.78
CA GLY A 208 -0.75 -3.89 15.89
C GLY A 208 -1.64 -5.07 15.54
N LYS A 209 -2.49 -5.49 16.48
CA LYS A 209 -3.49 -6.54 16.25
C LYS A 209 -4.89 -5.95 16.25
N ARG A 210 -5.67 -6.35 15.27
CA ARG A 210 -7.09 -6.04 15.22
C ARG A 210 -7.90 -7.17 15.88
N ILE A 211 -8.81 -6.79 16.76
CA ILE A 211 -9.80 -7.72 17.31
C ILE A 211 -11.09 -7.55 16.52
N TYR A 212 -11.42 -8.55 15.70
CA TYR A 212 -12.71 -8.58 15.01
C TYR A 212 -13.79 -9.07 15.97
N ARG A 213 -14.85 -8.29 16.13
CA ARG A 213 -16.10 -8.70 16.77
C ARG A 213 -17.13 -8.92 15.68
N ASP A 214 -16.81 -9.83 14.77
CA ASP A 214 -17.71 -10.16 13.68
C ASP A 214 -18.93 -10.90 14.22
N GLU A 215 -20.12 -10.45 13.78
CA GLU A 215 -21.38 -11.08 14.12
C GLU A 215 -22.07 -11.53 12.83
N LEU A 216 -22.56 -12.77 12.84
CA LEU A 216 -23.40 -13.25 11.76
C LEU A 216 -24.83 -12.78 11.99
N ALA A 217 -25.22 -11.71 11.31
CA ALA A 217 -26.57 -11.17 11.36
C ALA A 217 -27.35 -11.55 10.10
N MET A 218 -28.44 -12.27 10.25
CA MET A 218 -29.38 -12.50 9.15
C MET A 218 -30.20 -11.22 8.91
N ILE A 219 -30.12 -10.68 7.70
CA ILE A 219 -30.78 -9.44 7.28
C ILE A 219 -32.14 -9.76 6.65
N GLU A 220 -32.21 -10.80 5.82
CA GLU A 220 -33.39 -11.14 5.05
C GLU A 220 -33.46 -12.64 4.75
N GLU A 221 -34.65 -13.19 4.72
CA GLU A 221 -34.93 -14.53 4.19
C GLU A 221 -35.74 -14.41 2.91
N GLY A 222 -35.15 -14.86 1.80
CA GLY A 222 -35.74 -14.83 0.47
C GLY A 222 -36.41 -16.14 0.12
N SER A 223 -37.04 -16.19 -1.05
CA SER A 223 -37.67 -17.41 -1.58
C SER A 223 -36.65 -18.49 -1.89
N GLY A 224 -37.07 -19.77 -1.79
CA GLY A 224 -36.20 -20.92 -2.14
C GLY A 224 -35.07 -21.18 -1.15
N GLY A 225 -35.18 -20.76 0.10
CA GLY A 225 -34.19 -20.99 1.16
C GLY A 225 -32.96 -20.08 1.08
N ARG A 226 -32.97 -19.05 0.24
CA ARG A 226 -31.90 -18.03 0.17
C ARG A 226 -31.98 -17.15 1.39
N ARG A 227 -30.82 -16.88 2.02
CA ARG A 227 -30.70 -15.99 3.18
C ARG A 227 -29.60 -14.98 2.95
N LEU A 228 -29.86 -13.71 3.28
CA LEU A 228 -28.91 -12.61 3.23
C LEU A 228 -28.32 -12.41 4.63
N TYR A 229 -27.02 -12.48 4.72
CA TYR A 229 -26.30 -12.28 5.98
C TYR A 229 -25.33 -11.12 5.88
N ARG A 230 -25.15 -10.42 7.00
CA ARG A 230 -24.04 -9.52 7.25
C ARG A 230 -23.08 -10.23 8.22
N ILE A 231 -21.79 -10.25 7.86
CA ILE A 231 -20.76 -10.97 8.64
C ILE A 231 -19.78 -10.04 9.36
N TYR A 232 -19.85 -8.73 9.13
CA TYR A 232 -18.93 -7.76 9.74
C TYR A 232 -19.66 -6.98 10.84
N GLY A 233 -19.19 -7.12 12.07
CA GLY A 233 -19.60 -6.33 13.22
C GLY A 233 -18.78 -5.05 13.38
N ASP A 234 -18.89 -4.41 14.53
CA ASP A 234 -18.07 -3.25 14.87
C ASP A 234 -16.63 -3.70 15.14
N ALA A 235 -15.68 -3.04 14.49
CA ALA A 235 -14.26 -3.29 14.72
C ALA A 235 -13.88 -2.76 16.11
N SER A 236 -13.30 -3.63 16.94
CA SER A 236 -12.59 -3.21 18.14
C SER A 236 -11.09 -3.43 17.97
N PHE A 237 -10.31 -2.52 18.52
CA PHE A 237 -8.86 -2.55 18.44
C PHE A 237 -8.29 -2.65 19.85
N GLU A 238 -7.22 -3.43 20.03
CA GLU A 238 -6.38 -3.31 21.23
C GLU A 238 -5.61 -1.99 21.12
N ARG A 239 -6.16 -0.93 21.76
CA ARG A 239 -5.53 0.39 21.79
C ARG A 239 -4.32 0.47 22.71
N ASP A 240 -4.16 -0.51 23.59
CA ASP A 240 -3.27 -0.41 24.74
C ASP A 240 -1.88 -1.03 24.49
N GLU A 241 -1.62 -1.64 23.33
CA GLU A 241 -0.29 -2.13 23.00
C GLU A 241 0.60 -1.00 22.50
N THR A 242 1.45 -0.48 23.38
CA THR A 242 2.40 0.59 23.04
C THR A 242 3.38 0.16 21.95
N GLY A 243 3.76 1.12 21.09
CA GLY A 243 4.70 0.87 19.99
C GLY A 243 4.08 0.27 18.74
N THR A 244 2.73 0.17 18.69
CA THR A 244 2.00 -0.25 17.48
C THR A 244 1.54 0.95 16.65
N ASP A 245 1.28 0.70 15.37
CA ASP A 245 0.69 1.66 14.44
C ASP A 245 -0.70 2.14 14.89
N LEU A 246 -1.52 1.22 15.43
CA LEU A 246 -2.81 1.53 16.03
C LEU A 246 -2.69 2.52 17.19
N ALA A 247 -1.75 2.26 18.12
CA ALA A 247 -1.51 3.15 19.24
C ALA A 247 -0.97 4.52 18.79
N ALA A 248 -0.11 4.56 17.78
CA ALA A 248 0.45 5.80 17.25
C ALA A 248 -0.64 6.68 16.62
N VAL A 249 -1.49 6.13 15.75
CA VAL A 249 -2.59 6.87 15.12
C VAL A 249 -3.65 7.30 16.15
N ALA A 250 -3.98 6.42 17.12
CA ALA A 250 -4.89 6.77 18.20
C ALA A 250 -4.37 7.90 19.10
N ALA A 251 -3.03 8.05 19.20
CA ALA A 251 -2.38 9.16 19.90
C ALA A 251 -2.19 10.42 19.03
N GLY A 252 -2.79 10.48 17.84
CA GLY A 252 -2.68 11.63 16.92
C GLY A 252 -1.31 11.76 16.25
N ARG A 253 -0.56 10.68 16.09
CA ARG A 253 0.77 10.69 15.46
C ARG A 253 0.75 9.97 14.12
N ILE A 254 1.55 10.43 13.18
CA ILE A 254 1.79 9.68 11.93
C ILE A 254 2.50 8.38 12.29
N ALA A 255 1.90 7.25 11.94
CA ALA A 255 2.54 5.96 12.08
C ALA A 255 3.33 5.62 10.81
N VAL A 256 4.60 5.26 10.96
CA VAL A 256 5.46 4.75 9.87
C VAL A 256 5.91 3.35 10.26
N THR A 257 5.43 2.36 9.52
CA THR A 257 5.71 0.94 9.78
C THR A 257 6.53 0.35 8.63
N PRO A 258 7.79 -0.04 8.86
CA PRO A 258 8.55 -0.79 7.86
C PRO A 258 8.03 -2.23 7.77
N ILE A 259 7.73 -2.70 6.54
CA ILE A 259 7.18 -4.02 6.27
C ILE A 259 8.03 -4.72 5.22
N HIS A 260 8.35 -5.99 5.41
CA HIS A 260 8.94 -6.88 4.41
C HIS A 260 7.98 -8.03 4.06
N PHE A 261 8.26 -8.73 2.96
CA PHE A 261 7.37 -9.79 2.44
C PHE A 261 7.86 -11.21 2.80
N ASP A 262 8.66 -11.39 3.81
CA ASP A 262 8.97 -12.75 4.28
C ASP A 262 7.92 -13.18 5.32
N LEU A 263 7.06 -14.12 4.90
CA LEU A 263 6.01 -14.70 5.75
C LEU A 263 6.43 -16.05 6.34
N THR A 264 7.71 -16.44 6.18
CA THR A 264 8.22 -17.71 6.71
C THR A 264 8.38 -17.63 8.22
N ASP A 265 7.69 -18.49 8.95
CA ASP A 265 7.92 -18.69 10.38
C ASP A 265 9.15 -19.58 10.57
N VAL A 266 10.28 -18.96 10.91
CA VAL A 266 11.57 -19.67 11.08
C VAL A 266 11.51 -20.64 12.25
N ASP A 267 10.87 -20.27 13.35
CA ASP A 267 10.72 -21.15 14.52
C ASP A 267 9.79 -22.34 14.17
N GLY A 268 8.79 -22.10 13.34
CA GLY A 268 7.90 -23.13 12.81
C GLY A 268 8.62 -24.12 11.89
N LEU A 269 9.57 -23.67 11.07
CA LEU A 269 10.42 -24.56 10.26
C LEU A 269 11.19 -25.53 11.15
N ASP A 270 11.90 -25.03 12.14
CA ASP A 270 12.69 -25.84 13.09
C ASP A 270 11.82 -26.85 13.83
N ALA A 271 10.59 -26.47 14.17
CA ALA A 271 9.64 -27.37 14.83
C ALA A 271 9.19 -28.51 13.91
N LEU A 272 8.89 -28.18 12.65
CA LEU A 272 8.42 -29.16 11.65
C LEU A 272 9.54 -30.09 11.16
N GLU A 273 10.79 -29.64 11.10
CA GLU A 273 11.93 -30.49 10.73
C GLU A 273 12.18 -31.62 11.75
N ARG A 274 11.80 -31.40 13.03
CA ARG A 274 11.89 -32.43 14.08
C ARG A 274 10.77 -33.45 14.02
N TYR A 275 9.73 -33.19 13.22
CA TYR A 275 8.58 -34.07 13.06
C TYR A 275 8.72 -34.86 11.76
N ASP A 276 8.72 -36.21 11.86
CA ASP A 276 8.84 -37.08 10.68
C ASP A 276 7.59 -36.96 9.78
N LEU A 277 7.55 -35.92 8.93
CA LEU A 277 6.53 -35.75 7.93
C LEU A 277 6.57 -36.85 6.85
N GLY A 278 7.75 -37.47 6.63
CA GLY A 278 7.93 -38.51 5.64
C GLY A 278 7.04 -39.73 5.86
N ARG A 279 6.71 -40.03 7.13
CA ARG A 279 5.79 -41.13 7.47
C ARG A 279 4.37 -40.96 6.88
N LEU A 280 3.96 -39.74 6.59
CA LEU A 280 2.64 -39.44 6.04
C LEU A 280 2.51 -39.80 4.55
N ILE A 281 3.62 -40.09 3.89
CA ILE A 281 3.66 -40.55 2.49
C ILE A 281 3.48 -42.06 2.40
N ALA A 282 3.72 -42.82 3.50
CA ALA A 282 3.49 -44.26 3.49
C ALA A 282 2.00 -44.55 3.24
N PRO A 283 1.68 -45.55 2.38
CA PRO A 283 0.30 -45.96 2.19
C PRO A 283 -0.27 -46.38 3.56
N ALA A 284 -1.53 -45.99 3.82
CA ALA A 284 -2.22 -46.46 5.02
C ALA A 284 -2.06 -47.98 5.08
N ALA A 285 -1.56 -48.49 6.18
CA ALA A 285 -1.52 -49.94 6.36
C ALA A 285 -2.95 -50.44 6.20
N ASP A 286 -3.17 -51.34 5.21
CA ASP A 286 -4.44 -51.98 5.04
C ASP A 286 -4.88 -52.52 6.40
N GLU A 287 -6.01 -52.05 6.92
CA GLU A 287 -6.66 -52.67 8.06
C GLU A 287 -6.90 -54.14 7.64
N VAL A 288 -6.01 -55.02 8.07
CA VAL A 288 -6.22 -56.45 7.93
C VAL A 288 -7.44 -56.76 8.75
N THR A 289 -8.60 -56.75 8.11
CA THR A 289 -9.79 -57.42 8.64
C THR A 289 -9.46 -58.89 8.66
N GLU A 290 -9.07 -59.39 9.81
CA GLU A 290 -9.03 -60.84 10.03
C GLU A 290 -10.43 -61.44 9.86
N PRO A 291 -10.52 -62.63 9.25
CA PRO A 291 -11.77 -63.31 8.94
C PRO A 291 -12.55 -63.81 10.12
#